data_c7becdc6560fbfa00538a882a8395e54
#
_entry.id   c7becdc6560fbfa00538a882a8395e54
#
_cell.length_a   1.000
_cell.length_b   1.000
_cell.length_c   1.000
_cell.angle_alpha   90.00
_cell.angle_beta   90.00
_cell.angle_gamma   90.00
#
_symmetry.space_group_name_H-M   'P 1'
#
loop_
_entity.id
_entity.type
_entity.pdbx_description
1 polymer ?
#
loop_
_entity_poly.entity_id
_entity_poly.type
_entity_poly.pdbx_seq_one_letter_code
_entity_poly.pdbx_strand_id
1 'polypeptide(L)'
;MAHFFKTANINRILATLILVAISLTGLTACADENKTPVYLTTGFDKDEVFVIEDQKCLLPEVMIYLLNIQSKYESVYGGEIWNTSVGGVTMPESIKENALAEISQIKAMNILARQSGTELTEEELALVQNATNDYYTSLSSTVISETGITKDLLYQMYYEYAMAHKLYQEFIKDINPEISDDEARTITVQHIFVKTYTTNDKGEMVDYSEQAKKIAHDKAKMIWQEATDGEHDFGDLVLQYSDGNLGDYSFGLGETEPEFETAAFNLGKDEISDVVQTKYGYHIIKCITTFNREETDLNKIRRAEEAKEQVFSENFDDFAGTLTTYFNDELWDSVTVLDIVDEYTLDFFEVYHNYFL
;
A
#
# COMPACT_ATOMS: atom_id res chain seq x y z
N MET A 1 0.23 9.81 24.59
CA MET A 1 -0.17 9.81 23.17
C MET A 1 1.01 9.82 22.17
N ALA A 2 2.25 9.97 22.57
CA ALA A 2 3.40 10.02 21.67
C ALA A 2 4.07 8.64 21.38
N HIS A 3 3.62 7.57 22.02
CA HIS A 3 4.19 6.22 21.83
C HIS A 3 3.44 5.36 20.80
N PHE A 4 2.24 5.78 20.39
CA PHE A 4 1.39 5.01 19.45
C PHE A 4 1.76 5.22 17.98
N PHE A 5 2.47 6.31 17.66
CA PHE A 5 2.86 6.63 16.27
C PHE A 5 4.18 5.99 15.82
N LYS A 6 5.03 5.50 16.74
CA LYS A 6 6.32 4.90 16.38
C LYS A 6 6.22 3.44 15.89
N THR A 7 5.20 2.71 16.31
CA THR A 7 4.98 1.32 15.88
C THR A 7 4.17 1.21 14.58
N ALA A 8 3.40 2.24 14.24
CA ALA A 8 2.56 2.24 13.03
C ALA A 8 3.37 2.36 11.72
N ASN A 9 4.58 2.93 11.75
CA ASN A 9 5.37 3.13 10.53
C ASN A 9 6.16 1.89 10.09
N ILE A 10 6.61 1.06 11.01
CA ILE A 10 7.34 -0.18 10.66
C ILE A 10 6.38 -1.22 10.09
N ASN A 11 5.18 -1.32 10.64
CA ASN A 11 4.12 -2.21 10.12
C ASN A 11 3.54 -1.74 8.78
N ARG A 12 3.64 -0.45 8.45
CA ARG A 12 3.28 0.07 7.12
C ARG A 12 4.31 -0.32 6.05
N ILE A 13 5.58 -0.37 6.39
CA ILE A 13 6.65 -0.73 5.46
C ILE A 13 6.56 -2.21 5.06
N LEU A 14 6.21 -3.11 5.98
CA LEU A 14 6.07 -4.54 5.68
C LEU A 14 4.71 -4.91 5.06
N ALA A 15 3.64 -4.21 5.42
CA ALA A 15 2.35 -4.35 4.72
C ALA A 15 2.39 -3.71 3.32
N THR A 16 3.31 -2.75 3.07
CA THR A 16 3.53 -2.16 1.74
C THR A 16 4.42 -3.03 0.87
N LEU A 17 5.25 -3.90 1.45
CA LEU A 17 6.08 -4.87 0.73
C LEU A 17 5.27 -5.93 -0.03
N ILE A 18 4.03 -6.16 0.34
CA ILE A 18 3.10 -7.05 -0.36
C ILE A 18 2.04 -6.24 -1.13
N LEU A 19 1.90 -4.94 -0.85
CA LEU A 19 0.99 -4.00 -1.50
C LEU A 19 1.71 -3.03 -2.45
N VAL A 20 2.87 -3.40 -3.00
CA VAL A 20 3.25 -2.72 -4.24
C VAL A 20 2.23 -3.13 -5.27
N ALA A 21 1.33 -2.21 -5.44
CA ALA A 21 0.40 -2.18 -6.53
C ALA A 21 1.07 -2.84 -7.74
N ILE A 22 0.64 -4.04 -8.07
CA ILE A 22 0.38 -4.29 -9.46
C ILE A 22 -0.62 -3.19 -9.81
N SER A 23 -0.08 -2.01 -10.17
CA SER A 23 -0.85 -1.08 -10.97
C SER A 23 -1.40 -1.99 -12.05
N LEU A 24 -2.69 -2.13 -12.10
CA LEU A 24 -3.47 -2.73 -13.19
C LEU A 24 -3.22 -1.94 -14.48
N THR A 25 -1.95 -1.88 -14.90
CA THR A 25 -1.55 -1.65 -16.26
C THR A 25 -1.28 -3.03 -16.81
N GLY A 26 -2.42 -3.69 -17.11
CA GLY A 26 -2.48 -4.75 -18.07
C GLY A 26 -1.45 -5.85 -17.88
N LEU A 27 -1.91 -7.02 -17.45
CA LEU A 27 -1.56 -8.27 -18.14
C LEU A 27 -2.03 -8.16 -19.62
N THR A 28 -1.66 -7.07 -20.28
CA THR A 28 -1.38 -7.12 -21.70
C THR A 28 0.07 -7.58 -21.81
N ALA A 29 0.31 -8.88 -21.48
CA ALA A 29 1.34 -9.60 -22.20
C ALA A 29 1.19 -9.11 -23.65
N CYS A 30 2.29 -8.68 -24.27
CA CYS A 30 2.37 -8.62 -25.70
C CYS A 30 2.05 -10.01 -26.21
N ALA A 31 0.75 -10.27 -26.36
CA ALA A 31 0.26 -11.46 -27.03
C ALA A 31 0.70 -11.26 -28.46
N ASP A 32 1.67 -12.07 -28.86
CA ASP A 32 1.86 -12.40 -30.26
C ASP A 32 0.46 -12.76 -30.77
N GLU A 33 -0.11 -11.96 -31.68
CA GLU A 33 -1.53 -12.01 -32.10
C GLU A 33 -1.97 -13.38 -32.70
N ASN A 34 -1.13 -14.41 -32.63
CA ASN A 34 -1.36 -15.73 -33.19
C ASN A 34 -1.32 -16.92 -32.20
N LYS A 35 -1.24 -16.68 -30.90
CA LYS A 35 -1.40 -17.74 -29.90
C LYS A 35 -2.59 -17.46 -29.02
N THR A 36 -3.73 -18.04 -29.36
CA THR A 36 -4.88 -18.16 -28.45
C THR A 36 -4.44 -19.05 -27.30
N PRO A 37 -4.40 -18.58 -26.04
CA PRO A 37 -4.13 -19.46 -24.91
C PRO A 37 -5.23 -20.53 -24.87
N VAL A 38 -4.86 -21.78 -24.98
CA VAL A 38 -5.79 -22.90 -24.83
C VAL A 38 -5.94 -23.15 -23.33
N TYR A 39 -6.99 -22.64 -22.73
CA TYR A 39 -7.37 -22.99 -21.36
C TYR A 39 -8.02 -24.37 -21.37
N LEU A 40 -7.31 -25.36 -20.84
CA LEU A 40 -7.89 -26.66 -20.55
C LEU A 40 -8.63 -26.59 -19.22
N THR A 41 -9.93 -26.34 -19.25
CA THR A 41 -10.81 -26.26 -18.06
C THR A 41 -11.19 -27.62 -17.46
N THR A 42 -10.53 -28.69 -17.84
CA THR A 42 -10.82 -30.04 -17.37
C THR A 42 -9.67 -30.56 -16.52
N GLY A 43 -9.81 -30.57 -15.19
CA GLY A 43 -8.84 -31.21 -14.32
C GLY A 43 -8.62 -30.59 -12.95
N PHE A 44 -9.36 -29.52 -12.56
CA PHE A 44 -9.31 -29.01 -11.20
C PHE A 44 -10.00 -29.94 -10.22
N ASP A 45 -9.41 -30.14 -9.05
CA ASP A 45 -10.10 -30.69 -7.90
C ASP A 45 -11.21 -29.72 -7.42
N LYS A 46 -12.17 -30.22 -6.67
CA LYS A 46 -13.39 -29.45 -6.29
C LYS A 46 -13.09 -28.09 -5.67
N ASP A 47 -12.00 -27.97 -4.92
CA ASP A 47 -11.66 -26.78 -4.14
C ASP A 47 -10.42 -26.06 -4.70
N GLU A 48 -9.91 -26.43 -5.90
CA GLU A 48 -8.78 -25.78 -6.53
C GLU A 48 -9.20 -24.51 -7.28
N VAL A 49 -8.69 -23.37 -6.83
CA VAL A 49 -8.95 -22.05 -7.45
C VAL A 49 -7.97 -21.80 -8.59
N PHE A 50 -6.69 -22.06 -8.36
CA PHE A 50 -5.67 -21.97 -9.40
C PHE A 50 -4.49 -22.90 -9.12
N VAL A 51 -3.68 -23.12 -10.14
CA VAL A 51 -2.42 -23.87 -10.06
C VAL A 51 -1.34 -23.08 -10.79
N ILE A 52 -0.21 -22.85 -10.13
CA ILE A 52 1.00 -22.29 -10.74
C ILE A 52 2.06 -23.38 -10.72
N GLU A 53 2.43 -23.89 -11.89
CA GLU A 53 3.29 -25.08 -12.04
C GLU A 53 2.73 -26.28 -11.25
N ASP A 54 3.33 -26.62 -10.11
CA ASP A 54 2.91 -27.68 -9.21
C ASP A 54 2.27 -27.15 -7.90
N GLN A 55 2.18 -25.82 -7.75
CA GLN A 55 1.61 -25.18 -6.56
C GLN A 55 0.10 -24.94 -6.74
N LYS A 56 -0.67 -25.58 -5.89
CA LYS A 56 -2.14 -25.43 -5.87
C LYS A 56 -2.54 -24.34 -4.87
N CYS A 57 -3.54 -23.57 -5.22
CA CYS A 57 -4.28 -22.70 -4.29
C CYS A 57 -5.68 -23.27 -4.10
N LEU A 58 -6.05 -23.51 -2.84
CA LEU A 58 -7.34 -24.04 -2.49
C LEU A 58 -8.29 -22.94 -2.01
N LEU A 59 -9.59 -23.13 -2.23
CA LEU A 59 -10.63 -22.20 -1.81
C LEU A 59 -10.53 -21.80 -0.31
N PRO A 60 -10.26 -22.71 0.65
CA PRO A 60 -10.06 -22.31 2.05
C PRO A 60 -8.91 -21.34 2.28
N GLU A 61 -7.83 -21.39 1.49
CA GLU A 61 -6.74 -20.42 1.57
C GLU A 61 -7.24 -19.03 1.19
N VAL A 62 -7.93 -18.93 0.05
CA VAL A 62 -8.55 -17.68 -0.43
C VAL A 62 -9.49 -17.10 0.62
N MET A 63 -10.33 -17.94 1.23
CA MET A 63 -11.30 -17.51 2.24
C MET A 63 -10.62 -16.94 3.49
N ILE A 64 -9.47 -17.47 3.92
CA ILE A 64 -8.69 -16.91 5.04
C ILE A 64 -8.10 -15.54 4.68
N TYR A 65 -7.53 -15.39 3.48
CA TYR A 65 -7.03 -14.08 3.03
C TYR A 65 -8.16 -13.05 2.95
N LEU A 66 -9.29 -13.42 2.36
CA LEU A 66 -10.46 -12.53 2.27
C LEU A 66 -10.97 -12.14 3.66
N LEU A 67 -11.07 -13.08 4.60
CA LEU A 67 -11.49 -12.81 5.98
C LEU A 67 -10.60 -11.74 6.64
N ASN A 68 -9.28 -11.87 6.49
CA ASN A 68 -8.34 -10.92 7.09
C ASN A 68 -8.42 -9.54 6.44
N ILE A 69 -8.46 -9.47 5.11
CA ILE A 69 -8.63 -8.21 4.38
C ILE A 69 -9.96 -7.56 4.77
N GLN A 70 -11.05 -8.32 4.78
CA GLN A 70 -12.38 -7.86 5.14
C GLN A 70 -12.40 -7.28 6.55
N SER A 71 -11.94 -8.01 7.55
CA SER A 71 -11.89 -7.57 8.95
C SER A 71 -11.13 -6.25 9.11
N LYS A 72 -10.03 -6.09 8.37
CA LYS A 72 -9.23 -4.87 8.39
C LYS A 72 -9.98 -3.67 7.81
N TYR A 73 -10.66 -3.84 6.67
CA TYR A 73 -11.47 -2.77 6.08
C TYR A 73 -12.66 -2.41 6.97
N GLU A 74 -13.38 -3.39 7.51
CA GLU A 74 -14.53 -3.15 8.40
C GLU A 74 -14.12 -2.45 9.70
N SER A 75 -12.97 -2.78 10.27
CA SER A 75 -12.47 -2.12 11.49
C SER A 75 -12.20 -0.63 11.30
N VAL A 76 -11.87 -0.20 10.08
CA VAL A 76 -11.51 1.19 9.75
C VAL A 76 -12.72 1.96 9.23
N TYR A 77 -13.52 1.35 8.35
CA TYR A 77 -14.56 2.03 7.57
C TYR A 77 -15.98 1.60 7.92
N GLY A 78 -16.14 0.52 8.72
CA GLY A 78 -17.44 -0.09 9.02
C GLY A 78 -17.99 -0.90 7.83
N GLY A 79 -19.07 -1.66 8.09
CA GLY A 79 -19.65 -2.59 7.09
C GLY A 79 -20.26 -1.92 5.85
N GLU A 80 -20.54 -0.61 5.89
CA GLU A 80 -21.04 0.13 4.72
C GLU A 80 -20.03 0.21 3.57
N ILE A 81 -18.74 -0.07 3.82
CA ILE A 81 -17.68 -0.08 2.80
C ILE A 81 -18.02 -1.03 1.63
N TRP A 82 -18.71 -2.15 1.92
CA TRP A 82 -19.05 -3.16 0.91
C TRP A 82 -20.08 -2.69 -0.12
N ASN A 83 -20.77 -1.60 0.16
CA ASN A 83 -21.73 -0.96 -0.78
C ASN A 83 -21.07 0.11 -1.64
N THR A 84 -19.75 0.29 -1.54
CA THR A 84 -19.01 1.33 -2.26
C THR A 84 -18.29 0.76 -3.49
N SER A 85 -17.91 1.68 -4.38
CA SER A 85 -17.09 1.36 -5.55
C SER A 85 -16.07 2.47 -5.79
N VAL A 86 -14.89 2.09 -6.26
CA VAL A 86 -13.82 3.02 -6.62
C VAL A 86 -13.43 2.77 -8.08
N GLY A 87 -13.51 3.80 -8.92
CA GLY A 87 -13.16 3.66 -10.34
C GLY A 87 -14.08 2.72 -11.13
N GLY A 88 -15.27 2.39 -10.59
CA GLY A 88 -16.23 1.47 -11.23
C GLY A 88 -16.09 0.01 -10.80
N VAL A 89 -15.09 -0.32 -9.96
CA VAL A 89 -14.89 -1.64 -9.34
C VAL A 89 -15.50 -1.63 -7.95
N THR A 90 -16.28 -2.64 -7.60
CA THR A 90 -16.87 -2.75 -6.24
C THR A 90 -15.80 -3.15 -5.21
N MET A 91 -16.00 -2.79 -3.95
CA MET A 91 -15.07 -3.19 -2.88
C MET A 91 -14.92 -4.70 -2.76
N PRO A 92 -15.99 -5.53 -2.82
CA PRO A 92 -15.85 -6.99 -2.84
C PRO A 92 -14.99 -7.50 -3.99
N GLU A 93 -15.13 -6.97 -5.20
CA GLU A 93 -14.28 -7.33 -6.35
C GLU A 93 -12.83 -6.93 -6.11
N SER A 94 -12.61 -5.70 -5.62
CA SER A 94 -11.25 -5.21 -5.34
C SER A 94 -10.51 -6.06 -4.32
N ILE A 95 -11.14 -6.47 -3.22
CA ILE A 95 -10.47 -7.31 -2.20
C ILE A 95 -10.25 -8.75 -2.68
N LYS A 96 -11.12 -9.27 -3.54
CA LYS A 96 -10.91 -10.58 -4.19
C LYS A 96 -9.67 -10.56 -5.09
N GLU A 97 -9.53 -9.52 -5.92
CA GLU A 97 -8.36 -9.36 -6.78
C GLU A 97 -7.08 -9.20 -5.96
N ASN A 98 -7.12 -8.43 -4.87
CA ASN A 98 -5.97 -8.27 -3.97
C ASN A 98 -5.57 -9.60 -3.31
N ALA A 99 -6.53 -10.37 -2.80
CA ALA A 99 -6.26 -11.68 -2.20
C ALA A 99 -5.65 -12.66 -3.24
N LEU A 100 -6.20 -12.68 -4.45
CA LEU A 100 -5.68 -13.51 -5.54
C LEU A 100 -4.24 -13.15 -5.90
N ALA A 101 -3.95 -11.86 -6.05
CA ALA A 101 -2.62 -11.37 -6.38
C ALA A 101 -1.60 -11.76 -5.29
N GLU A 102 -1.94 -11.54 -4.01
CA GLU A 102 -1.08 -11.86 -2.88
C GLU A 102 -0.78 -13.36 -2.78
N ILE A 103 -1.80 -14.22 -2.86
CA ILE A 103 -1.61 -15.67 -2.81
C ILE A 103 -0.79 -16.15 -4.00
N SER A 104 -1.08 -15.64 -5.21
CA SER A 104 -0.34 -16.00 -6.42
C SER A 104 1.14 -15.64 -6.30
N GLN A 105 1.45 -14.48 -5.76
CA GLN A 105 2.82 -14.04 -5.50
C GLN A 105 3.53 -14.99 -4.52
N ILE A 106 2.87 -15.35 -3.40
CA ILE A 106 3.44 -16.27 -2.41
C ILE A 106 3.71 -17.64 -3.04
N LYS A 107 2.77 -18.19 -3.80
CA LYS A 107 2.97 -19.47 -4.51
C LYS A 107 4.15 -19.40 -5.48
N ALA A 108 4.25 -18.33 -6.29
CA ALA A 108 5.36 -18.13 -7.21
C ALA A 108 6.71 -17.96 -6.47
N MET A 109 6.73 -17.20 -5.37
CA MET A 109 7.91 -17.04 -4.51
C MET A 109 8.36 -18.39 -3.91
N ASN A 110 7.44 -19.25 -3.53
CA ASN A 110 7.77 -20.61 -3.05
C ASN A 110 8.41 -21.48 -4.14
N ILE A 111 7.98 -21.34 -5.39
CA ILE A 111 8.64 -22.03 -6.52
C ILE A 111 10.08 -21.54 -6.66
N LEU A 112 10.28 -20.22 -6.64
CA LEU A 112 11.60 -19.61 -6.72
C LEU A 112 12.49 -19.99 -5.53
N ALA A 113 11.94 -20.00 -4.30
CA ALA A 113 12.66 -20.38 -3.08
C ALA A 113 13.18 -21.82 -3.18
N ARG A 114 12.36 -22.77 -3.65
CA ARG A 114 12.78 -24.16 -3.87
C ARG A 114 13.87 -24.27 -4.93
N GLN A 115 13.77 -23.50 -6.02
CA GLN A 115 14.79 -23.49 -7.07
C GLN A 115 16.11 -22.87 -6.58
N SER A 116 16.05 -21.91 -5.67
CA SER A 116 17.21 -21.23 -5.06
C SER A 116 17.82 -22.04 -3.90
N GLY A 117 17.16 -23.11 -3.44
CA GLY A 117 17.61 -23.90 -2.29
C GLY A 117 17.38 -23.22 -0.94
N THR A 118 16.48 -22.26 -0.86
CA THR A 118 16.02 -21.64 0.40
C THR A 118 15.26 -22.68 1.21
N GLU A 119 15.62 -22.86 2.49
CA GLU A 119 14.98 -23.79 3.41
C GLU A 119 14.75 -23.11 4.77
N LEU A 120 13.65 -23.42 5.45
CA LEU A 120 13.44 -23.00 6.83
C LEU A 120 14.26 -23.87 7.80
N THR A 121 14.85 -23.25 8.80
CA THR A 121 15.52 -23.93 9.90
C THR A 121 14.52 -24.63 10.83
N GLU A 122 14.99 -25.54 11.68
CA GLU A 122 14.14 -26.17 12.70
C GLU A 122 13.48 -25.15 13.64
N GLU A 123 14.19 -24.05 13.95
CA GLU A 123 13.68 -22.96 14.78
C GLU A 123 12.55 -22.20 14.05
N GLU A 124 12.73 -21.86 12.78
CA GLU A 124 11.71 -21.21 11.96
C GLU A 124 10.48 -22.12 11.77
N LEU A 125 10.67 -23.43 11.58
CA LEU A 125 9.55 -24.39 11.53
C LEU A 125 8.76 -24.45 12.85
N ALA A 126 9.46 -24.33 13.99
CA ALA A 126 8.79 -24.22 15.29
C ALA A 126 7.98 -22.94 15.42
N LEU A 127 8.46 -21.80 14.88
CA LEU A 127 7.71 -20.54 14.83
C LEU A 127 6.47 -20.67 13.94
N VAL A 128 6.59 -21.29 12.76
CA VAL A 128 5.44 -21.62 11.89
C VAL A 128 4.38 -22.41 12.66
N GLN A 129 4.81 -23.43 13.40
CA GLN A 129 3.89 -24.26 14.19
C GLN A 129 3.18 -23.45 15.29
N ASN A 130 3.90 -22.54 15.95
CA ASN A 130 3.32 -21.70 17.00
C ASN A 130 2.30 -20.70 16.41
N ALA A 131 2.66 -20.00 15.34
CA ALA A 131 1.76 -19.10 14.63
C ALA A 131 0.49 -19.81 14.16
N THR A 132 0.63 -21.04 13.61
CA THR A 132 -0.49 -21.90 13.23
C THR A 132 -1.41 -22.19 14.42
N ASN A 133 -0.83 -22.56 15.57
CA ASN A 133 -1.59 -22.88 16.77
C ASN A 133 -2.39 -21.68 17.28
N ASP A 134 -1.74 -20.52 17.37
CA ASP A 134 -2.35 -19.31 17.92
C ASP A 134 -3.47 -18.82 17.01
N TYR A 135 -3.22 -18.73 15.71
CA TYR A 135 -4.24 -18.31 14.76
C TYR A 135 -5.41 -19.31 14.70
N TYR A 136 -5.15 -20.62 14.56
CA TYR A 136 -6.21 -21.62 14.51
C TYR A 136 -7.08 -21.62 15.78
N THR A 137 -6.48 -21.39 16.94
CA THR A 137 -7.22 -21.32 18.22
C THR A 137 -8.08 -20.06 18.34
N SER A 138 -7.74 -18.98 17.62
CA SER A 138 -8.55 -17.76 17.58
C SER A 138 -9.77 -17.88 16.65
N LEU A 139 -9.79 -18.87 15.74
CA LEU A 139 -10.92 -19.06 14.83
C LEU A 139 -12.14 -19.62 15.56
N SER A 140 -13.30 -19.02 15.34
CA SER A 140 -14.55 -19.59 15.80
C SER A 140 -14.94 -20.82 14.99
N SER A 141 -15.81 -21.67 15.57
CA SER A 141 -16.33 -22.84 14.85
C SER A 141 -17.10 -22.47 13.58
N THR A 142 -17.71 -21.29 13.57
CA THR A 142 -18.42 -20.74 12.41
C THR A 142 -17.43 -20.42 11.29
N VAL A 143 -16.35 -19.68 11.58
CA VAL A 143 -15.30 -19.37 10.61
C VAL A 143 -14.69 -20.65 10.05
N ILE A 144 -14.35 -21.63 10.89
CA ILE A 144 -13.80 -22.92 10.44
C ILE A 144 -14.78 -23.64 9.50
N SER A 145 -16.07 -23.63 9.80
CA SER A 145 -17.09 -24.29 8.99
C SER A 145 -17.30 -23.60 7.63
N GLU A 146 -17.37 -22.26 7.63
CA GLU A 146 -17.65 -21.49 6.42
C GLU A 146 -16.44 -21.41 5.49
N THR A 147 -15.23 -21.30 6.04
CA THR A 147 -14.00 -21.28 5.23
C THR A 147 -13.54 -22.67 4.81
N GLY A 148 -13.89 -23.69 5.56
CA GLY A 148 -13.38 -25.05 5.37
C GLY A 148 -11.90 -25.20 5.74
N ILE A 149 -11.31 -24.24 6.43
CA ILE A 149 -9.89 -24.27 6.79
C ILE A 149 -9.58 -25.40 7.78
N THR A 150 -8.49 -26.12 7.50
CA THR A 150 -7.93 -27.10 8.42
C THR A 150 -6.65 -26.58 9.04
N LYS A 151 -6.28 -27.14 10.19
CA LYS A 151 -5.03 -26.75 10.84
C LYS A 151 -3.80 -27.09 10.00
N ASP A 152 -3.84 -28.19 9.25
CA ASP A 152 -2.74 -28.62 8.39
C ASP A 152 -2.59 -27.66 7.18
N LEU A 153 -3.71 -27.23 6.59
CA LEU A 153 -3.66 -26.26 5.51
C LEU A 153 -3.18 -24.89 6.02
N LEU A 154 -3.60 -24.48 7.20
CA LEU A 154 -3.12 -23.24 7.83
C LEU A 154 -1.62 -23.29 8.13
N TYR A 155 -1.11 -24.46 8.57
CA TYR A 155 0.32 -24.67 8.72
C TYR A 155 1.04 -24.50 7.38
N GLN A 156 0.50 -25.06 6.30
CA GLN A 156 1.05 -24.89 4.96
C GLN A 156 1.07 -23.43 4.52
N MET A 157 0.01 -22.67 4.79
CA MET A 157 -0.06 -21.23 4.49
C MET A 157 1.03 -20.43 5.22
N TYR A 158 1.22 -20.65 6.52
CA TYR A 158 2.30 -20.02 7.27
C TYR A 158 3.69 -20.46 6.83
N TYR A 159 3.85 -21.73 6.48
CA TYR A 159 5.11 -22.25 5.93
C TYR A 159 5.45 -21.53 4.60
N GLU A 160 4.49 -21.44 3.69
CA GLU A 160 4.66 -20.76 2.41
C GLU A 160 4.97 -19.28 2.57
N TYR A 161 4.29 -18.62 3.50
CA TYR A 161 4.55 -17.23 3.82
C TYR A 161 5.96 -17.01 4.40
N ALA A 162 6.39 -17.88 5.32
CA ALA A 162 7.73 -17.86 5.89
C ALA A 162 8.82 -18.12 4.84
N MET A 163 8.60 -19.06 3.93
CA MET A 163 9.50 -19.35 2.81
C MET A 163 9.64 -18.13 1.87
N ALA A 164 8.52 -17.50 1.51
CA ALA A 164 8.51 -16.32 0.67
C ALA A 164 9.26 -15.15 1.34
N HIS A 165 9.00 -14.92 2.64
CA HIS A 165 9.68 -13.89 3.41
C HIS A 165 11.19 -14.16 3.49
N LYS A 166 11.60 -15.40 3.78
CA LYS A 166 13.02 -15.78 3.83
C LYS A 166 13.71 -15.60 2.49
N LEU A 167 13.09 -16.05 1.40
CA LEU A 167 13.61 -15.82 0.05
C LEU A 167 13.88 -14.33 -0.20
N TYR A 168 12.91 -13.47 0.12
CA TYR A 168 13.05 -12.03 -0.03
C TYR A 168 14.23 -11.50 0.80
N GLN A 169 14.33 -11.88 2.08
CA GLN A 169 15.42 -11.47 2.95
C GLN A 169 16.80 -11.94 2.45
N GLU A 170 16.89 -13.17 1.97
CA GLU A 170 18.11 -13.70 1.37
C GLU A 170 18.50 -12.97 0.08
N PHE A 171 17.52 -12.57 -0.72
CA PHE A 171 17.75 -11.85 -1.96
C PHE A 171 18.29 -10.43 -1.70
N ILE A 172 17.67 -9.70 -0.77
CA ILE A 172 18.00 -8.29 -0.53
C ILE A 172 19.20 -8.08 0.39
N LYS A 173 19.67 -9.11 1.10
CA LYS A 173 20.73 -8.98 2.15
C LYS A 173 22.02 -8.32 1.66
N ASP A 174 22.40 -8.57 0.41
CA ASP A 174 23.62 -8.06 -0.21
C ASP A 174 23.37 -6.79 -1.07
N ILE A 175 22.12 -6.34 -1.14
CA ILE A 175 21.73 -5.11 -1.85
C ILE A 175 21.88 -3.94 -0.87
N ASN A 176 22.82 -3.04 -1.16
CA ASN A 176 23.10 -1.89 -0.31
C ASN A 176 23.07 -0.60 -1.15
N PRO A 177 21.89 -0.04 -1.44
CA PRO A 177 21.76 1.18 -2.21
C PRO A 177 22.40 2.36 -1.47
N GLU A 178 23.24 3.12 -2.14
CA GLU A 178 23.76 4.36 -1.60
C GLU A 178 22.80 5.51 -1.93
N ILE A 179 22.04 5.95 -0.92
CA ILE A 179 21.14 7.11 -1.04
C ILE A 179 21.85 8.34 -0.49
N SER A 180 22.07 9.34 -1.33
CA SER A 180 22.69 10.60 -0.92
C SER A 180 21.76 11.45 -0.04
N ASP A 181 22.33 12.41 0.70
CA ASP A 181 21.55 13.39 1.45
C ASP A 181 20.69 14.27 0.52
N ASP A 182 21.15 14.53 -0.68
CA ASP A 182 20.41 15.34 -1.66
C ASP A 182 19.20 14.58 -2.22
N GLU A 183 19.35 13.29 -2.53
CA GLU A 183 18.24 12.44 -3.01
C GLU A 183 17.15 12.23 -1.94
N ALA A 184 17.55 12.08 -0.68
CA ALA A 184 16.63 11.90 0.43
C ALA A 184 16.22 13.20 1.11
N ARG A 185 16.73 14.35 0.62
CA ARG A 185 16.52 15.64 1.26
C ARG A 185 15.04 15.90 1.56
N THR A 186 14.76 16.16 2.83
CA THR A 186 13.45 16.54 3.33
C THR A 186 13.52 17.97 3.85
N ILE A 187 12.57 18.78 3.44
CA ILE A 187 12.40 20.16 3.88
C ILE A 187 11.18 20.29 4.76
N THR A 188 11.11 21.35 5.57
CA THR A 188 9.90 21.68 6.34
C THR A 188 9.42 23.06 5.94
N VAL A 189 8.14 23.15 5.64
CA VAL A 189 7.47 24.39 5.24
C VAL A 189 6.21 24.62 6.06
N GLN A 190 5.75 25.89 6.10
CA GLN A 190 4.36 26.25 6.34
C GLN A 190 3.76 26.75 5.04
N HIS A 191 2.47 26.57 4.82
CA HIS A 191 1.83 27.11 3.62
C HIS A 191 0.41 27.59 3.90
N ILE A 192 0.01 28.63 3.17
CA ILE A 192 -1.37 29.08 3.10
C ILE A 192 -1.96 28.53 1.81
N PHE A 193 -3.02 27.77 1.94
CA PHE A 193 -3.73 27.16 0.81
C PHE A 193 -5.06 27.85 0.56
N VAL A 194 -5.28 28.30 -0.67
CA VAL A 194 -6.55 28.87 -1.13
C VAL A 194 -7.13 27.92 -2.19
N LYS A 195 -8.08 27.10 -1.80
CA LYS A 195 -8.67 26.07 -2.67
C LYS A 195 -9.46 26.64 -3.84
N THR A 196 -9.52 25.88 -4.94
CA THR A 196 -10.29 26.19 -6.15
C THR A 196 -11.33 25.12 -6.48
N TYR A 197 -11.76 24.35 -5.50
CA TYR A 197 -12.77 23.29 -5.64
C TYR A 197 -13.68 23.24 -4.42
N THR A 198 -14.79 22.55 -4.58
CA THR A 198 -15.67 22.11 -3.49
C THR A 198 -15.84 20.60 -3.54
N THR A 199 -16.47 20.01 -2.53
CA THR A 199 -16.79 18.58 -2.49
C THR A 199 -18.30 18.43 -2.60
N ASN A 200 -18.79 17.57 -3.52
CA ASN A 200 -20.20 17.27 -3.65
C ASN A 200 -20.68 16.29 -2.57
N ASP A 201 -21.98 15.95 -2.56
CA ASP A 201 -22.60 15.04 -1.59
C ASP A 201 -22.05 13.59 -1.66
N LYS A 202 -21.33 13.26 -2.73
CA LYS A 202 -20.68 11.97 -2.93
C LYS A 202 -19.19 11.97 -2.55
N GLY A 203 -18.66 13.09 -2.05
CA GLY A 203 -17.25 13.25 -1.73
C GLY A 203 -16.36 13.56 -2.95
N GLU A 204 -16.93 13.75 -4.15
CA GLU A 204 -16.16 14.03 -5.35
C GLU A 204 -15.77 15.51 -5.44
N MET A 205 -14.55 15.78 -5.89
CA MET A 205 -14.09 17.13 -6.15
C MET A 205 -14.81 17.75 -7.34
N VAL A 206 -15.31 18.96 -7.16
CA VAL A 206 -15.96 19.77 -8.19
C VAL A 206 -15.23 21.11 -8.29
N ASP A 207 -14.62 21.37 -9.43
CA ASP A 207 -13.89 22.61 -9.68
C ASP A 207 -14.78 23.83 -9.57
N TYR A 208 -14.20 24.91 -9.06
CA TYR A 208 -14.83 26.23 -9.10
C TYR A 208 -14.96 26.72 -10.55
N SER A 209 -15.99 27.58 -10.78
CA SER A 209 -16.09 28.30 -12.03
C SER A 209 -14.87 29.22 -12.25
N GLU A 210 -14.57 29.57 -13.49
CA GLU A 210 -13.47 30.47 -13.83
C GLU A 210 -13.55 31.83 -13.09
N GLN A 211 -14.78 32.33 -12.88
CA GLN A 211 -14.98 33.53 -12.08
C GLN A 211 -14.60 33.32 -10.60
N ALA A 212 -14.93 32.18 -10.02
CA ALA A 212 -14.57 31.85 -8.63
C ALA A 212 -13.08 31.55 -8.48
N LYS A 213 -12.44 30.87 -9.48
CA LYS A 213 -10.99 30.68 -9.52
C LYS A 213 -10.23 32.01 -9.57
N LYS A 214 -10.77 33.00 -10.32
CA LYS A 214 -10.19 34.36 -10.34
C LYS A 214 -10.27 35.04 -8.97
N ILE A 215 -11.40 34.93 -8.29
CA ILE A 215 -11.57 35.48 -6.93
C ILE A 215 -10.58 34.81 -5.96
N ALA A 216 -10.40 33.50 -6.03
CA ALA A 216 -9.44 32.77 -5.22
C ALA A 216 -7.99 33.23 -5.50
N HIS A 217 -7.63 33.45 -6.77
CA HIS A 217 -6.34 33.99 -7.15
C HIS A 217 -6.09 35.40 -6.60
N ASP A 218 -7.09 36.29 -6.73
CA ASP A 218 -6.99 37.65 -6.23
C ASP A 218 -6.88 37.65 -4.68
N LYS A 219 -7.59 36.72 -4.00
CA LYS A 219 -7.44 36.47 -2.55
C LYS A 219 -6.02 36.03 -2.21
N ALA A 220 -5.46 35.03 -2.95
CA ALA A 220 -4.11 34.55 -2.72
C ALA A 220 -3.06 35.66 -2.90
N LYS A 221 -3.23 36.53 -3.89
CA LYS A 221 -2.35 37.68 -4.07
C LYS A 221 -2.41 38.70 -2.91
N MET A 222 -3.60 38.99 -2.40
CA MET A 222 -3.77 39.83 -1.23
C MET A 222 -3.02 39.25 -0.02
N ILE A 223 -3.23 37.96 0.25
CA ILE A 223 -2.55 37.25 1.35
C ILE A 223 -1.03 37.24 1.16
N TRP A 224 -0.56 37.03 -0.07
CA TRP A 224 0.87 37.11 -0.37
C TRP A 224 1.48 38.48 -0.07
N GLN A 225 0.74 39.58 -0.34
CA GLN A 225 1.17 40.91 0.02
C GLN A 225 1.29 41.10 1.53
N GLU A 226 0.31 40.62 2.31
CA GLU A 226 0.35 40.63 3.78
C GLU A 226 1.49 39.75 4.32
N ALA A 227 1.74 38.58 3.70
CA ALA A 227 2.80 37.66 4.11
C ALA A 227 4.22 38.24 3.86
N THR A 228 4.35 39.15 2.90
CA THR A 228 5.64 39.72 2.48
C THR A 228 5.88 41.18 2.93
N ASP A 229 4.93 41.82 3.61
CA ASP A 229 5.05 43.20 4.05
C ASP A 229 5.97 43.36 5.28
N GLY A 230 6.26 42.28 6.00
CA GLY A 230 7.08 42.28 7.21
C GLY A 230 6.38 42.72 8.47
N GLU A 231 5.07 43.00 8.40
CA GLU A 231 4.25 43.45 9.54
C GLU A 231 3.45 42.29 10.15
N HIS A 232 3.18 41.22 9.39
CA HIS A 232 2.37 40.09 9.79
C HIS A 232 3.20 38.83 10.05
N ASP A 233 2.84 38.06 11.09
CA ASP A 233 3.40 36.71 11.29
C ASP A 233 2.76 35.74 10.32
N PHE A 234 3.61 34.93 9.64
CA PHE A 234 3.14 33.99 8.63
C PHE A 234 2.24 32.90 9.24
N GLY A 235 2.55 32.43 10.44
CA GLY A 235 1.74 31.43 11.14
C GLY A 235 0.34 31.94 11.47
N ASP A 236 0.23 33.22 11.86
CA ASP A 236 -1.08 33.86 12.10
C ASP A 236 -1.89 33.94 10.80
N LEU A 237 -1.24 34.24 9.68
CA LEU A 237 -1.89 34.27 8.37
C LEU A 237 -2.32 32.85 7.92
N VAL A 238 -1.53 31.81 8.22
CA VAL A 238 -1.93 30.41 8.00
C VAL A 238 -3.22 30.11 8.75
N LEU A 239 -3.29 30.44 10.05
CA LEU A 239 -4.48 30.18 10.86
C LEU A 239 -5.71 30.98 10.37
N GLN A 240 -5.50 32.16 9.82
CA GLN A 240 -6.57 33.05 9.39
C GLN A 240 -7.11 32.71 8.01
N TYR A 241 -6.26 32.29 7.06
CA TYR A 241 -6.62 32.28 5.66
C TYR A 241 -6.54 30.89 4.99
N SER A 242 -5.80 29.92 5.57
CA SER A 242 -5.58 28.63 4.93
C SER A 242 -6.84 27.77 4.94
N ASP A 243 -7.17 27.22 3.78
CA ASP A 243 -8.22 26.21 3.61
C ASP A 243 -7.71 24.77 3.87
N GLY A 244 -6.41 24.60 4.20
CA GLY A 244 -5.74 23.30 4.36
C GLY A 244 -5.07 23.10 5.71
N ASN A 245 -3.91 22.43 5.71
CA ASN A 245 -3.12 22.17 6.91
C ASN A 245 -2.68 23.49 7.57
N LEU A 246 -2.79 23.55 8.89
CA LEU A 246 -2.48 24.75 9.69
C LEU A 246 -1.11 24.63 10.40
N GLY A 247 -0.38 23.54 10.23
CA GLY A 247 0.90 23.28 10.88
C GLY A 247 2.07 23.20 9.91
N ASP A 248 3.22 22.86 10.47
CA ASP A 248 4.42 22.56 9.70
C ASP A 248 4.20 21.30 8.87
N TYR A 249 4.73 21.29 7.66
CA TYR A 249 4.64 20.19 6.72
C TYR A 249 6.04 19.83 6.21
N SER A 250 6.49 18.61 6.52
CA SER A 250 7.78 18.08 6.06
C SER A 250 7.56 17.08 4.94
N PHE A 251 8.36 17.18 3.88
CA PHE A 251 8.29 16.28 2.73
C PHE A 251 9.61 16.23 1.97
N GLY A 252 9.84 15.10 1.29
CA GLY A 252 10.94 14.85 0.37
C GLY A 252 10.54 15.06 -1.09
N LEU A 253 11.51 14.86 -1.99
CA LEU A 253 11.29 14.92 -3.43
C LEU A 253 10.34 13.82 -3.92
N GLY A 254 9.37 14.17 -4.75
CA GLY A 254 8.37 13.26 -5.32
C GLY A 254 7.12 13.05 -4.45
N GLU A 255 6.99 13.75 -3.32
CA GLU A 255 5.91 13.53 -2.35
C GLU A 255 4.75 14.54 -2.49
N THR A 256 4.92 15.59 -3.30
CA THR A 256 3.89 16.64 -3.48
C THR A 256 3.70 16.98 -4.97
N GLU A 257 2.74 17.86 -5.27
CA GLU A 257 2.57 18.36 -6.64
C GLU A 257 3.84 19.02 -7.15
N PRO A 258 4.22 18.76 -8.42
CA PRO A 258 5.50 19.24 -8.99
C PRO A 258 5.69 20.75 -8.89
N GLU A 259 4.62 21.53 -9.04
CA GLU A 259 4.67 22.99 -8.95
C GLU A 259 4.92 23.46 -7.51
N PHE A 260 4.26 22.80 -6.53
CA PHE A 260 4.47 23.08 -5.12
C PHE A 260 5.88 22.68 -4.69
N GLU A 261 6.31 21.48 -5.05
CA GLU A 261 7.63 20.96 -4.74
C GLU A 261 8.74 21.84 -5.29
N THR A 262 8.66 22.16 -6.60
CA THR A 262 9.65 23.03 -7.24
C THR A 262 9.77 24.38 -6.55
N ALA A 263 8.65 24.99 -6.19
CA ALA A 263 8.67 26.27 -5.50
C ALA A 263 9.27 26.15 -4.10
N ALA A 264 8.85 25.16 -3.32
CA ALA A 264 9.29 24.97 -1.95
C ALA A 264 10.79 24.64 -1.83
N PHE A 265 11.30 23.73 -2.70
CA PHE A 265 12.72 23.33 -2.68
C PHE A 265 13.69 24.41 -3.17
N ASN A 266 13.19 25.45 -3.84
CA ASN A 266 13.99 26.61 -4.26
C ASN A 266 14.06 27.72 -3.20
N LEU A 267 13.27 27.64 -2.12
CA LEU A 267 13.30 28.64 -1.06
C LEU A 267 14.49 28.47 -0.14
N GLY A 268 15.08 29.59 0.24
CA GLY A 268 15.95 29.67 1.42
C GLY A 268 15.16 29.63 2.74
N LYS A 269 15.87 29.38 3.84
CA LYS A 269 15.23 29.42 5.16
C LYS A 269 14.56 30.78 5.42
N ASP A 270 13.34 30.75 5.94
CA ASP A 270 12.46 31.91 6.21
C ASP A 270 12.00 32.67 4.95
N GLU A 271 12.37 32.21 3.75
CA GLU A 271 11.92 32.79 2.50
C GLU A 271 10.46 32.36 2.19
N ILE A 272 9.72 33.27 1.55
CA ILE A 272 8.33 33.09 1.16
C ILE A 272 8.26 33.05 -0.38
N SER A 273 7.55 32.07 -0.92
CA SER A 273 7.34 31.91 -2.37
C SER A 273 6.45 33.01 -2.96
N ASP A 274 6.49 33.17 -4.26
CA ASP A 274 5.38 33.76 -4.99
C ASP A 274 4.10 32.91 -4.83
N VAL A 275 2.97 33.38 -5.35
CA VAL A 275 1.74 32.59 -5.41
C VAL A 275 1.93 31.42 -6.38
N VAL A 276 1.94 30.19 -5.85
CA VAL A 276 2.09 28.94 -6.60
C VAL A 276 0.72 28.37 -6.94
N GLN A 277 0.50 28.00 -8.18
CA GLN A 277 -0.74 27.38 -8.62
C GLN A 277 -0.54 25.85 -8.80
N THR A 278 -1.43 25.07 -8.21
CA THR A 278 -1.56 23.62 -8.46
C THR A 278 -2.96 23.31 -8.98
N LYS A 279 -3.22 22.05 -9.30
CA LYS A 279 -4.58 21.59 -9.68
C LYS A 279 -5.64 21.78 -8.55
N TYR A 280 -5.20 21.92 -7.30
CA TYR A 280 -6.10 22.08 -6.15
C TYR A 280 -6.38 23.53 -5.80
N GLY A 281 -5.51 24.46 -6.19
CA GLY A 281 -5.66 25.88 -5.89
C GLY A 281 -4.35 26.64 -5.84
N TYR A 282 -4.30 27.68 -5.01
CA TYR A 282 -3.16 28.56 -4.87
C TYR A 282 -2.49 28.39 -3.52
N HIS A 283 -1.16 28.40 -3.50
CA HIS A 283 -0.34 28.24 -2.31
C HIS A 283 0.62 29.41 -2.16
N ILE A 284 0.82 29.86 -0.91
CA ILE A 284 1.92 30.72 -0.51
C ILE A 284 2.73 29.90 0.50
N ILE A 285 4.02 29.70 0.22
CA ILE A 285 4.85 28.72 0.93
C ILE A 285 5.96 29.48 1.67
N LYS A 286 6.14 29.22 2.97
CA LYS A 286 7.30 29.69 3.73
C LYS A 286 8.19 28.51 4.11
N CYS A 287 9.47 28.58 3.77
CA CYS A 287 10.42 27.57 4.16
C CYS A 287 10.84 27.76 5.62
N ILE A 288 10.60 26.77 6.45
CA ILE A 288 11.02 26.73 7.86
C ILE A 288 12.43 26.16 7.99
N THR A 289 12.69 25.06 7.27
CA THR A 289 14.04 24.51 7.17
C THR A 289 14.28 23.87 5.80
N THR A 290 15.42 24.21 5.20
CA THR A 290 15.83 23.69 3.89
C THR A 290 16.41 22.28 3.96
N PHE A 291 16.67 21.78 5.16
CA PHE A 291 17.21 20.44 5.40
C PHE A 291 16.79 19.97 6.79
N ASN A 292 15.77 19.13 6.85
CA ASN A 292 15.32 18.50 8.08
C ASN A 292 16.13 17.19 8.27
N ARG A 293 17.13 17.20 9.15
CA ARG A 293 18.06 16.08 9.32
C ARG A 293 17.34 14.79 9.73
N GLU A 294 16.45 14.87 10.71
CA GLU A 294 15.73 13.70 11.23
C GLU A 294 14.88 13.05 10.14
N GLU A 295 14.09 13.85 9.46
CA GLU A 295 13.23 13.36 8.36
C GLU A 295 14.05 12.90 7.15
N THR A 296 15.18 13.54 6.85
CA THR A 296 16.08 13.11 5.77
C THR A 296 16.69 11.73 6.07
N ASP A 297 17.12 11.50 7.31
CA ASP A 297 17.69 10.19 7.72
C ASP A 297 16.62 9.09 7.64
N LEU A 298 15.37 9.37 8.03
CA LEU A 298 14.24 8.45 7.86
C LEU A 298 13.94 8.20 6.37
N ASN A 299 13.94 9.25 5.56
CA ASN A 299 13.70 9.15 4.12
C ASN A 299 14.81 8.34 3.42
N LYS A 300 16.07 8.44 3.85
CA LYS A 300 17.16 7.58 3.35
C LYS A 300 16.87 6.10 3.56
N ILE A 301 16.43 5.75 4.77
CA ILE A 301 16.09 4.36 5.09
C ILE A 301 14.94 3.89 4.19
N ARG A 302 13.88 4.69 4.07
CA ARG A 302 12.72 4.37 3.22
C ARG A 302 13.13 4.17 1.76
N ARG A 303 13.89 5.10 1.19
CA ARG A 303 14.35 5.00 -0.21
C ARG A 303 15.30 3.83 -0.45
N ALA A 304 16.13 3.49 0.54
CA ALA A 304 16.98 2.32 0.45
C ALA A 304 16.15 1.02 0.43
N GLU A 305 15.10 0.93 1.24
CA GLU A 305 14.19 -0.22 1.20
C GLU A 305 13.39 -0.26 -0.11
N GLU A 306 12.87 0.88 -0.59
CA GLU A 306 12.19 0.97 -1.89
C GLU A 306 13.10 0.52 -3.05
N ALA A 307 14.37 0.90 -3.02
CA ALA A 307 15.33 0.48 -4.04
C ALA A 307 15.63 -1.02 -4.00
N LYS A 308 15.73 -1.62 -2.80
CA LYS A 308 15.87 -3.08 -2.65
C LYS A 308 14.65 -3.81 -3.19
N GLU A 309 13.46 -3.31 -2.84
CA GLU A 309 12.19 -3.85 -3.29
C GLU A 309 12.06 -3.79 -4.82
N GLN A 310 12.45 -2.67 -5.42
CA GLN A 310 12.43 -2.53 -6.89
C GLN A 310 13.33 -3.57 -7.56
N VAL A 311 14.57 -3.76 -7.06
CA VAL A 311 15.50 -4.75 -7.61
C VAL A 311 14.94 -6.17 -7.45
N PHE A 312 14.31 -6.48 -6.33
CA PHE A 312 13.65 -7.77 -6.14
C PHE A 312 12.49 -7.94 -7.12
N SER A 313 11.60 -6.94 -7.21
CA SER A 313 10.41 -6.98 -8.07
C SER A 313 10.78 -7.21 -9.53
N GLU A 314 11.75 -6.46 -10.07
CA GLU A 314 12.20 -6.61 -11.46
C GLU A 314 12.67 -8.04 -11.76
N ASN A 315 13.47 -8.64 -10.86
CA ASN A 315 13.94 -10.01 -11.02
C ASN A 315 12.84 -11.05 -10.83
N PHE A 316 11.93 -10.80 -9.90
CA PHE A 316 10.81 -11.70 -9.61
C PHE A 316 9.77 -11.67 -10.74
N ASP A 317 9.47 -10.51 -11.32
CA ASP A 317 8.52 -10.37 -12.43
C ASP A 317 9.01 -11.11 -13.67
N ASP A 318 10.30 -11.02 -13.98
CA ASP A 318 10.92 -11.80 -15.06
C ASP A 318 10.74 -13.31 -14.83
N PHE A 319 10.96 -13.77 -13.59
CA PHE A 319 10.75 -15.17 -13.22
C PHE A 319 9.28 -15.56 -13.28
N ALA A 320 8.39 -14.79 -12.67
CA ALA A 320 6.96 -15.07 -12.61
C ALA A 320 6.33 -15.14 -14.02
N GLY A 321 6.82 -14.32 -14.95
CA GLY A 321 6.41 -14.33 -16.36
C GLY A 321 6.75 -15.64 -17.11
N THR A 322 7.63 -16.50 -16.55
CA THR A 322 7.95 -17.80 -17.13
C THR A 322 7.05 -18.93 -16.64
N LEU A 323 6.28 -18.70 -15.57
CA LEU A 323 5.47 -19.73 -14.93
C LEU A 323 4.16 -20.01 -15.68
N THR A 324 3.79 -21.27 -15.74
CA THR A 324 2.51 -21.69 -16.30
C THR A 324 1.43 -21.65 -15.23
N THR A 325 0.34 -20.92 -15.51
CA THR A 325 -0.78 -20.78 -14.58
C THR A 325 -2.06 -21.32 -15.21
N TYR A 326 -2.81 -22.10 -14.43
CA TYR A 326 -4.17 -22.57 -14.74
C TYR A 326 -5.13 -21.96 -13.72
N PHE A 327 -6.28 -21.48 -14.18
CA PHE A 327 -7.25 -20.79 -13.34
C PHE A 327 -8.65 -21.39 -13.49
N ASN A 328 -9.36 -21.55 -12.37
CA ASN A 328 -10.71 -22.08 -12.30
C ASN A 328 -11.72 -20.93 -12.20
N ASP A 329 -12.07 -20.34 -13.34
CA ASP A 329 -12.98 -19.21 -13.43
C ASP A 329 -14.33 -19.51 -12.77
N GLU A 330 -14.87 -20.74 -12.97
CA GLU A 330 -16.20 -21.12 -12.44
C GLU A 330 -16.21 -21.10 -10.91
N LEU A 331 -15.17 -21.65 -10.28
CA LEU A 331 -15.03 -21.61 -8.81
C LEU A 331 -14.80 -20.17 -8.31
N TRP A 332 -13.93 -19.43 -9.00
CA TRP A 332 -13.62 -18.04 -8.64
C TRP A 332 -14.83 -17.11 -8.70
N ASP A 333 -15.65 -17.25 -9.71
CA ASP A 333 -16.88 -16.46 -9.84
C ASP A 333 -17.88 -16.73 -8.70
N SER A 334 -17.79 -17.91 -8.07
CA SER A 334 -18.62 -18.28 -6.91
C SER A 334 -18.09 -17.73 -5.58
N VAL A 335 -16.85 -17.25 -5.52
CA VAL A 335 -16.24 -16.70 -4.30
C VAL A 335 -16.90 -15.38 -3.94
N THR A 336 -17.40 -15.28 -2.72
CA THR A 336 -18.01 -14.06 -2.17
C THR A 336 -17.36 -13.67 -0.85
N VAL A 337 -17.50 -12.40 -0.49
CA VAL A 337 -17.11 -11.90 0.83
C VAL A 337 -17.93 -12.64 1.89
N LEU A 338 -17.30 -12.95 3.02
CA LEU A 338 -17.97 -13.66 4.12
C LEU A 338 -18.94 -12.73 4.84
N ASP A 339 -20.13 -13.22 5.13
CA ASP A 339 -21.12 -12.52 5.97
C ASP A 339 -20.89 -12.87 7.46
N ILE A 340 -19.62 -12.83 7.88
CA ILE A 340 -19.21 -13.16 9.24
C ILE A 340 -18.30 -12.05 9.74
N VAL A 341 -18.79 -11.31 10.74
CA VAL A 341 -17.94 -10.42 11.56
C VAL A 341 -17.61 -11.19 12.83
N ASP A 342 -16.40 -11.72 12.93
CA ASP A 342 -15.90 -12.33 14.16
C ASP A 342 -14.93 -11.36 14.84
N GLU A 343 -15.40 -10.67 15.88
CA GLU A 343 -14.62 -9.67 16.63
C GLU A 343 -13.38 -10.26 17.35
N TYR A 344 -13.25 -11.57 17.38
CA TYR A 344 -12.23 -12.28 18.18
C TYR A 344 -11.17 -13.00 17.33
N THR A 345 -11.32 -13.04 16.01
CA THR A 345 -10.31 -13.66 15.14
C THR A 345 -9.07 -12.75 15.07
N LEU A 346 -7.91 -13.33 15.37
CA LEU A 346 -6.63 -12.62 15.18
C LEU A 346 -6.38 -12.34 13.69
N ASP A 347 -5.54 -11.36 13.39
CA ASP A 347 -5.07 -11.13 12.03
C ASP A 347 -3.97 -12.15 11.68
N PHE A 348 -4.09 -12.83 10.52
CA PHE A 348 -3.16 -13.85 10.05
C PHE A 348 -1.73 -13.32 9.94
N PHE A 349 -1.59 -12.13 9.37
CA PHE A 349 -0.30 -11.50 9.13
C PHE A 349 0.31 -10.94 10.41
N GLU A 350 -0.52 -10.39 11.31
CA GLU A 350 -0.07 -9.89 12.60
C GLU A 350 0.46 -11.04 13.48
N VAL A 351 -0.22 -12.20 13.48
CA VAL A 351 0.27 -13.40 14.16
C VAL A 351 1.62 -13.83 13.60
N TYR A 352 1.80 -13.85 12.28
CA TYR A 352 3.10 -14.13 11.67
C TYR A 352 4.18 -13.14 12.16
N HIS A 353 3.90 -11.86 12.09
CA HIS A 353 4.84 -10.81 12.47
C HIS A 353 5.28 -10.91 13.95
N ASN A 354 4.38 -11.31 14.83
CA ASN A 354 4.71 -11.48 16.25
C ASN A 354 5.73 -12.59 16.51
N TYR A 355 5.89 -13.53 15.58
CA TYR A 355 6.85 -14.63 15.70
C TYR A 355 8.14 -14.42 14.91
N PHE A 356 8.06 -13.74 13.76
CA PHE A 356 9.18 -13.67 12.79
C PHE A 356 9.86 -12.30 12.71
N LEU A 357 9.26 -11.23 13.27
CA LEU A 357 9.78 -9.86 13.26
C LEU A 357 9.86 -9.26 14.64
#